data_5070bd7e7d249262e7d689bbe886d716
#
_entry.id   5070bd7e7d249262e7d689bbe886d716
#
_cell.length_a   1.000
_cell.length_b   1.000
_cell.length_c   1.000
_cell.angle_alpha   90.00
_cell.angle_beta   90.00
_cell.angle_gamma   90.00
#
_symmetry.space_group_name_H-M   'P 1'
#
loop_
_entity.id
_entity.type
_entity.pdbx_description
1 polymer ?
#
loop_
_entity_poly.entity_id
_entity_poly.type
_entity_poly.pdbx_seq_one_letter_code
_entity_poly.pdbx_strand_id
1 'polypeptide(L)'
;MKKIDIGIIFGTTILLPALICGVISKILINKGYLIESNVWIEIIKSLLGIWGTLLGFIVTALSIILAIGNSPFLKLLSDSGHMKTIMLSYAVTSIVLLGATAFGIFVICLNDFSGKMLMITLFFIFSTLFSLIISLFFLFSIIFY
;
A
#
# COMPACT_ATOMS: atom_id res chain seq x y z
N MET A 1 -12.08 22.36 3.60
CA MET A 1 -11.10 21.54 2.80
C MET A 1 -11.75 21.12 1.50
N LYS A 2 -11.04 21.27 0.35
CA LYS A 2 -11.53 20.77 -0.95
C LYS A 2 -11.64 19.24 -0.88
N LYS A 3 -12.73 18.67 -1.42
CA LYS A 3 -12.85 17.22 -1.63
C LYS A 3 -11.61 16.74 -2.37
N ILE A 4 -10.82 15.89 -1.74
CA ILE A 4 -9.69 15.25 -2.43
C ILE A 4 -10.32 14.25 -3.39
N ASP A 5 -10.09 14.46 -4.68
CA ASP A 5 -10.65 13.60 -5.72
C ASP A 5 -10.11 12.18 -5.56
N ILE A 6 -11.01 11.21 -5.67
CA ILE A 6 -10.68 9.77 -5.70
C ILE A 6 -9.55 9.50 -6.71
N GLY A 7 -9.54 10.25 -7.82
CA GLY A 7 -8.49 10.19 -8.83
C GLY A 7 -7.09 10.52 -8.31
N ILE A 8 -6.97 11.43 -7.34
CA ILE A 8 -5.67 11.78 -6.73
C ILE A 8 -5.15 10.61 -5.87
N ILE A 9 -6.03 9.98 -5.08
CA ILE A 9 -5.65 8.82 -4.25
C ILE A 9 -5.18 7.67 -5.15
N PHE A 10 -5.95 7.32 -6.17
CA PHE A 10 -5.56 6.27 -7.13
C PHE A 10 -4.30 6.64 -7.92
N GLY A 11 -4.18 7.87 -8.37
CA GLY A 11 -3.01 8.34 -9.11
C GLY A 11 -1.72 8.26 -8.28
N THR A 12 -1.76 8.68 -7.03
CA THR A 12 -0.59 8.64 -6.14
C THR A 12 -0.24 7.23 -5.68
N THR A 13 -1.23 6.35 -5.47
CA THR A 13 -0.99 4.97 -5.03
C THR A 13 -0.59 4.01 -6.14
N ILE A 14 -0.88 4.31 -7.39
CA ILE A 14 -0.60 3.42 -8.52
C ILE A 14 0.36 4.05 -9.53
N LEU A 15 0.09 5.26 -10.02
CA LEU A 15 0.90 5.88 -11.08
C LEU A 15 2.28 6.29 -10.60
N LEU A 16 2.38 6.89 -9.43
CA LEU A 16 3.65 7.38 -8.90
C LEU A 16 4.61 6.22 -8.55
N PRO A 17 4.18 5.14 -7.87
CA PRO A 17 5.00 3.93 -7.70
C PRO A 17 5.40 3.27 -9.03
N ALA A 18 4.50 3.23 -10.02
CA ALA A 18 4.81 2.65 -11.32
C ALA A 18 5.92 3.42 -12.04
N LEU A 19 5.92 4.75 -12.01
CA LEU A 19 6.96 5.59 -12.58
C LEU A 19 8.31 5.38 -11.87
N ILE A 20 8.32 5.42 -10.54
CA ILE A 20 9.54 5.20 -9.73
C ILE A 20 10.11 3.82 -10.00
N CYS A 21 9.26 2.79 -9.99
CA CYS A 21 9.66 1.42 -10.28
C CYS A 21 10.25 1.28 -11.68
N GLY A 22 9.64 1.91 -12.69
CA GLY A 22 10.14 1.91 -14.06
C GLY A 22 11.55 2.52 -14.19
N VAL A 23 11.84 3.59 -13.47
CA VAL A 23 13.16 4.23 -13.45
C VAL A 23 14.20 3.36 -12.73
N ILE A 24 13.86 2.88 -11.52
CA ILE A 24 14.79 2.07 -10.71
C ILE A 24 15.12 0.75 -11.39
N SER A 25 14.11 0.05 -11.93
CA SER A 25 14.34 -1.22 -12.61
C SER A 25 15.23 -1.07 -13.85
N LYS A 26 15.06 0.01 -14.62
CA LYS A 26 15.95 0.32 -15.75
C LYS A 26 17.40 0.50 -15.32
N ILE A 27 17.62 1.18 -14.18
CA ILE A 27 18.98 1.41 -13.63
C ILE A 27 19.59 0.09 -13.16
N LEU A 28 18.83 -0.75 -12.45
CA LEU A 28 19.30 -2.04 -11.92
C LEU A 28 19.64 -3.02 -13.04
N ILE A 29 18.78 -3.13 -14.06
CA ILE A 29 18.99 -4.01 -15.20
C ILE A 29 20.22 -3.57 -16.01
N ASN A 30 20.37 -2.26 -16.26
CA ASN A 30 21.51 -1.73 -17.01
C ASN A 30 22.86 -1.92 -16.29
N LYS A 31 22.85 -1.97 -14.96
CA LYS A 31 24.06 -2.22 -14.15
C LYS A 31 24.38 -3.71 -13.93
N GLY A 32 23.53 -4.62 -14.44
CA GLY A 32 23.74 -6.06 -14.31
C GLY A 32 23.65 -6.58 -12.87
N TYR A 33 22.96 -5.87 -11.97
CA TYR A 33 22.71 -6.36 -10.62
C TYR A 33 21.78 -7.56 -10.66
N LEU A 34 22.35 -8.76 -10.61
CA LEU A 34 21.62 -10.01 -10.43
C LEU A 34 21.66 -10.35 -8.93
N ILE A 35 20.50 -10.36 -8.30
CA ILE A 35 20.37 -10.83 -6.92
C ILE A 35 20.30 -12.36 -6.97
N GLU A 36 21.09 -13.04 -6.13
CA GLU A 36 21.03 -14.49 -6.01
C GLU A 36 19.63 -14.95 -5.59
N SER A 37 19.18 -16.06 -6.17
CA SER A 37 17.81 -16.58 -5.95
C SER A 37 17.50 -16.82 -4.46
N ASN A 38 18.46 -17.28 -3.67
CA ASN A 38 18.29 -17.52 -2.24
C ASN A 38 18.04 -16.24 -1.45
N VAL A 39 18.81 -15.20 -1.74
CA VAL A 39 18.66 -13.87 -1.12
C VAL A 39 17.28 -13.27 -1.48
N TRP A 40 16.86 -13.50 -2.72
CA TRP A 40 15.57 -13.03 -3.21
C TRP A 40 14.39 -13.66 -2.47
N ILE A 41 14.43 -14.99 -2.25
CA ILE A 41 13.43 -15.72 -1.46
C ILE A 41 13.33 -15.18 -0.03
N GLU A 42 14.45 -14.92 0.62
CA GLU A 42 14.47 -14.36 1.97
C GLU A 42 13.88 -12.97 2.05
N ILE A 43 14.18 -12.12 1.07
CA ILE A 43 13.58 -10.78 0.95
C ILE A 43 12.06 -10.89 0.82
N ILE A 44 11.55 -11.75 -0.08
CA ILE A 44 10.10 -11.90 -0.28
C ILE A 44 9.43 -12.46 0.96
N LYS A 45 10.02 -13.44 1.66
CA LYS A 45 9.47 -13.96 2.92
C LYS A 45 9.37 -12.86 3.99
N SER A 46 10.39 -12.02 4.10
CA SER A 46 10.39 -10.90 5.03
C SER A 46 9.31 -9.86 4.67
N LEU A 47 9.18 -9.55 3.38
CA LEU A 47 8.12 -8.64 2.89
C LEU A 47 6.72 -9.19 3.16
N LEU A 48 6.50 -10.50 2.98
CA LEU A 48 5.22 -11.14 3.29
C LEU A 48 4.84 -10.98 4.77
N GLY A 49 5.80 -11.14 5.68
CA GLY A 49 5.61 -10.90 7.11
C GLY A 49 5.19 -9.45 7.39
N ILE A 50 5.88 -8.49 6.78
CA ILE A 50 5.59 -7.05 6.92
C ILE A 50 4.21 -6.73 6.35
N TRP A 51 3.91 -7.15 5.12
CA TRP A 51 2.61 -6.88 4.47
C TRP A 51 1.44 -7.50 5.23
N GLY A 52 1.60 -8.73 5.72
CA GLY A 52 0.58 -9.39 6.54
C GLY A 52 0.30 -8.66 7.85
N THR A 53 1.35 -8.21 8.53
CA THR A 53 1.21 -7.42 9.76
C THR A 53 0.53 -6.08 9.50
N LEU A 54 0.93 -5.36 8.46
CA LEU A 54 0.33 -4.09 8.06
C LEU A 54 -1.14 -4.26 7.66
N LEU A 55 -1.47 -5.33 6.94
CA LEU A 55 -2.85 -5.65 6.59
C LEU A 55 -3.71 -5.86 7.85
N GLY A 56 -3.21 -6.61 8.83
CA GLY A 56 -3.87 -6.79 10.12
C GLY A 56 -4.12 -5.45 10.83
N PHE A 57 -3.13 -4.56 10.86
CA PHE A 57 -3.26 -3.22 11.43
C PHE A 57 -4.34 -2.40 10.73
N ILE A 58 -4.35 -2.36 9.41
CA ILE A 58 -5.30 -1.58 8.62
C ILE A 58 -6.72 -2.10 8.82
N VAL A 59 -6.93 -3.41 8.81
CA VAL A 59 -8.24 -4.03 9.05
C VAL A 59 -8.73 -3.73 10.46
N THR A 60 -7.86 -3.81 11.46
CA THR A 60 -8.21 -3.47 12.85
C THR A 60 -8.57 -1.99 12.98
N ALA A 61 -7.80 -1.08 12.39
CA ALA A 61 -8.11 0.35 12.39
C ALA A 61 -9.47 0.65 11.75
N LEU A 62 -9.76 0.04 10.60
CA LEU A 62 -11.08 0.13 9.96
C LEU A 62 -12.20 -0.37 10.86
N SER A 63 -12.01 -1.51 11.51
CA SER A 63 -13.00 -2.10 12.42
C SER A 63 -13.29 -1.18 13.61
N ILE A 64 -12.27 -0.56 14.19
CA ILE A 64 -12.41 0.42 15.27
C ILE A 64 -13.21 1.64 14.80
N ILE A 65 -12.86 2.21 13.64
CA ILE A 65 -13.57 3.35 13.06
C ILE A 65 -15.05 3.02 12.85
N LEU A 66 -15.37 1.83 12.35
CA LEU A 66 -16.74 1.37 12.14
C LEU A 66 -17.48 1.14 13.45
N ALA A 67 -16.83 0.59 14.48
CA ALA A 67 -17.44 0.33 15.78
C ALA A 67 -17.82 1.62 16.53
N ILE A 68 -17.03 2.68 16.38
CA ILE A 68 -17.26 3.99 17.02
C ILE A 68 -18.27 4.84 16.23
N GLY A 69 -18.85 4.31 15.15
CA GLY A 69 -19.69 5.02 14.16
C GLY A 69 -20.83 5.92 14.67
N ASN A 70 -21.25 5.76 15.94
CA ASN A 70 -22.30 6.58 16.56
C ASN A 70 -21.76 7.73 17.45
N SER A 71 -20.44 7.97 17.48
CA SER A 71 -19.89 9.07 18.26
C SER A 71 -20.22 10.44 17.64
N PRO A 72 -20.42 11.50 18.47
CA PRO A 72 -20.67 12.86 17.97
C PRO A 72 -19.55 13.35 17.03
N PHE A 73 -18.32 12.93 17.28
CA PHE A 73 -17.15 13.25 16.47
C PHE A 73 -17.24 12.66 15.06
N LEU A 74 -17.63 11.39 14.94
CA LEU A 74 -17.80 10.76 13.62
C LEU A 74 -18.98 11.30 12.84
N LYS A 75 -20.03 11.79 13.52
CA LYS A 75 -21.12 12.51 12.85
C LYS A 75 -20.60 13.79 12.19
N LEU A 76 -19.83 14.61 12.89
CA LEU A 76 -19.19 15.81 12.33
C LEU A 76 -18.28 15.48 11.14
N LEU A 77 -17.52 14.38 11.24
CA LEU A 77 -16.66 13.91 10.16
C LEU A 77 -17.47 13.40 8.94
N SER A 78 -18.60 12.76 9.20
CA SER A 78 -19.52 12.31 8.16
C SER A 78 -20.17 13.48 7.43
N ASP A 79 -20.63 14.48 8.19
CA ASP A 79 -21.30 15.67 7.65
C ASP A 79 -20.33 16.53 6.82
N SER A 80 -19.05 16.54 7.19
CA SER A 80 -17.98 17.20 6.39
C SER A 80 -17.58 16.44 5.13
N GLY A 81 -18.03 15.18 4.95
CA GLY A 81 -17.69 14.31 3.82
C GLY A 81 -16.30 13.68 3.89
N HIS A 82 -15.49 14.00 4.91
CA HIS A 82 -14.12 13.46 5.06
C HIS A 82 -14.10 11.98 5.44
N MET A 83 -15.14 11.49 6.12
CA MET A 83 -15.26 10.07 6.51
C MET A 83 -15.17 9.13 5.30
N LYS A 84 -15.83 9.47 4.19
CA LYS A 84 -15.79 8.67 2.97
C LYS A 84 -14.39 8.58 2.38
N THR A 85 -13.64 9.68 2.39
CA THR A 85 -12.27 9.74 1.86
C THR A 85 -11.33 8.88 2.68
N ILE A 86 -11.48 8.89 4.01
CA ILE A 86 -10.68 8.09 4.93
C ILE A 86 -10.97 6.60 4.72
N MET A 87 -12.24 6.20 4.76
CA MET A 87 -12.64 4.82 4.54
C MET A 87 -12.16 4.30 3.19
N LEU A 88 -12.24 5.11 2.14
CA LEU A 88 -11.74 4.77 0.82
C LEU A 88 -10.21 4.58 0.83
N SER A 89 -9.47 5.49 1.47
CA SER A 89 -8.00 5.39 1.58
C SER A 89 -7.59 4.08 2.27
N TYR A 90 -8.21 3.73 3.39
CA TYR A 90 -7.95 2.48 4.09
C TYR A 90 -8.34 1.24 3.27
N ALA A 91 -9.47 1.30 2.56
CA ALA A 91 -9.91 0.20 1.68
C ALA A 91 -8.92 -0.01 0.53
N VAL A 92 -8.47 1.05 -0.12
CA VAL A 92 -7.46 0.98 -1.19
C VAL A 92 -6.14 0.40 -0.65
N THR A 93 -5.70 0.85 0.53
CA THR A 93 -4.48 0.32 1.18
C THR A 93 -4.61 -1.17 1.48
N SER A 94 -5.77 -1.62 1.98
CA SER A 94 -6.02 -3.05 2.23
C SER A 94 -5.96 -3.88 0.95
N ILE A 95 -6.53 -3.39 -0.14
CA ILE A 95 -6.51 -4.07 -1.45
C ILE A 95 -5.07 -4.17 -1.98
N VAL A 96 -4.29 -3.09 -1.87
CA VAL A 96 -2.88 -3.08 -2.31
C VAL A 96 -2.04 -4.06 -1.49
N LEU A 97 -2.22 -4.11 -0.16
CA LEU A 97 -1.53 -5.05 0.72
C LEU A 97 -1.93 -6.50 0.45
N LEU A 98 -3.22 -6.76 0.22
CA LEU A 98 -3.72 -8.09 -0.20
C LEU A 98 -3.11 -8.52 -1.53
N GLY A 99 -3.07 -7.64 -2.52
CA GLY A 99 -2.43 -7.89 -3.81
C GLY A 99 -0.94 -8.18 -3.67
N ALA A 100 -0.23 -7.41 -2.83
CA ALA A 100 1.18 -7.61 -2.55
C ALA A 100 1.46 -8.97 -1.88
N THR A 101 0.66 -9.35 -0.88
CA THR A 101 0.82 -10.65 -0.21
C THR A 101 0.51 -11.81 -1.15
N ALA A 102 -0.56 -11.74 -1.93
CA ALA A 102 -0.92 -12.76 -2.91
C ALA A 102 0.19 -12.90 -3.98
N PHE A 103 0.73 -11.79 -4.47
CA PHE A 103 1.84 -11.79 -5.42
C PHE A 103 3.12 -12.39 -4.81
N GLY A 104 3.47 -12.04 -3.57
CA GLY A 104 4.64 -12.60 -2.90
C GLY A 104 4.56 -14.11 -2.73
N ILE A 105 3.38 -14.64 -2.35
CA ILE A 105 3.14 -16.09 -2.27
C ILE A 105 3.30 -16.73 -3.67
N PHE A 106 2.73 -16.11 -4.70
CA PHE A 106 2.82 -16.60 -6.08
C PHE A 106 4.27 -16.69 -6.56
N VAL A 107 5.11 -15.69 -6.29
CA VAL A 107 6.54 -15.71 -6.66
C VAL A 107 7.29 -16.84 -5.96
N ILE A 108 7.03 -17.07 -4.67
CA ILE A 108 7.65 -18.19 -3.94
C ILE A 108 7.23 -19.53 -4.53
N CYS A 109 5.95 -19.70 -4.87
CA CYS A 109 5.43 -20.95 -5.45
C CYS A 109 6.00 -21.24 -6.84
N LEU A 110 6.20 -20.23 -7.68
CA LEU A 110 6.78 -20.39 -9.01
C LEU A 110 8.28 -20.63 -9.00
N ASN A 111 8.96 -20.22 -7.94
CA ASN A 111 10.42 -20.22 -7.84
C ASN A 111 11.11 -19.55 -9.06
N ASP A 112 10.42 -18.56 -9.65
CA ASP A 112 10.91 -17.81 -10.82
C ASP A 112 11.41 -16.43 -10.37
N PHE A 113 12.69 -16.18 -10.54
CA PHE A 113 13.40 -14.96 -10.12
C PHE A 113 13.84 -14.11 -11.31
N SER A 114 13.03 -14.05 -12.34
CA SER A 114 13.28 -13.22 -13.51
C SER A 114 13.29 -11.71 -13.16
N GLY A 115 14.00 -10.93 -13.97
CA GLY A 115 14.03 -9.46 -13.81
C GLY A 115 12.62 -8.81 -13.87
N LYS A 116 11.65 -9.47 -14.51
CA LYS A 116 10.24 -9.04 -14.53
C LYS A 116 9.60 -9.17 -13.15
N MET A 117 9.86 -10.27 -12.43
CA MET A 117 9.37 -10.48 -11.07
C MET A 117 9.95 -9.46 -10.09
N LEU A 118 11.23 -9.09 -10.26
CA LEU A 118 11.85 -8.00 -9.51
C LEU A 118 11.12 -6.68 -9.72
N MET A 119 10.81 -6.31 -10.96
CA MET A 119 10.04 -5.10 -11.26
C MET A 119 8.70 -5.06 -10.54
N ILE A 120 7.95 -6.15 -10.59
CA ILE A 120 6.62 -6.23 -9.98
C ILE A 120 6.73 -6.17 -8.45
N THR A 121 7.73 -6.81 -7.86
CA THR A 121 7.97 -6.73 -6.41
C THR A 121 8.29 -5.31 -5.96
N LEU A 122 9.18 -4.61 -6.67
CA LEU A 122 9.49 -3.19 -6.40
C LEU A 122 8.24 -2.31 -6.54
N PHE A 123 7.41 -2.57 -7.55
CA PHE A 123 6.14 -1.86 -7.69
C PHE A 123 5.25 -2.03 -6.45
N PHE A 124 5.09 -3.26 -5.94
CA PHE A 124 4.29 -3.49 -4.74
C PHE A 124 4.91 -2.86 -3.49
N ILE A 125 6.24 -2.89 -3.33
CA ILE A 125 6.93 -2.21 -2.21
C ILE A 125 6.62 -0.72 -2.22
N PHE A 126 6.81 -0.03 -3.33
CA PHE A 126 6.53 1.40 -3.41
C PHE A 126 5.04 1.71 -3.29
N SER A 127 4.17 0.92 -3.92
CA SER A 127 2.72 1.11 -3.84
C SER A 127 2.21 0.96 -2.40
N THR A 128 2.69 -0.02 -1.64
CA THR A 128 2.32 -0.20 -0.23
C THR A 128 2.83 0.94 0.64
N LEU A 129 4.07 1.41 0.45
CA LEU A 129 4.64 2.54 1.18
C LEU A 129 3.83 3.83 0.94
N PHE A 130 3.56 4.18 -0.33
CA PHE A 130 2.78 5.38 -0.66
C PHE A 130 1.36 5.30 -0.10
N SER A 131 0.71 4.15 -0.23
CA SER A 131 -0.64 3.93 0.29
C SER A 131 -0.69 4.09 1.81
N LEU A 132 0.30 3.57 2.54
CA LEU A 132 0.41 3.75 3.99
C LEU A 132 0.63 5.21 4.38
N ILE A 133 1.54 5.92 3.71
CA ILE A 133 1.80 7.34 3.97
C ILE A 133 0.53 8.17 3.79
N ILE A 134 -0.23 7.91 2.73
CA ILE A 134 -1.49 8.61 2.46
C ILE A 134 -2.51 8.30 3.56
N SER A 135 -2.65 7.04 3.95
CA SER A 135 -3.58 6.63 5.02
C SER A 135 -3.24 7.26 6.36
N LEU A 136 -1.95 7.31 6.71
CA LEU A 136 -1.45 7.98 7.91
C LEU A 136 -1.67 9.49 7.85
N PHE A 137 -1.41 10.12 6.72
CA PHE A 137 -1.64 11.55 6.53
C PHE A 137 -3.11 11.93 6.78
N PHE A 138 -4.05 11.13 6.28
CA PHE A 138 -5.47 11.34 6.56
C PHE A 138 -5.79 11.17 8.03
N LEU A 139 -5.22 10.17 8.70
CA LEU A 139 -5.43 9.94 10.13
C LEU A 139 -4.91 11.11 10.96
N PHE A 140 -3.70 11.58 10.71
CA PHE A 140 -3.13 12.75 11.40
C PHE A 140 -3.92 14.04 11.11
N SER A 141 -4.36 14.24 9.89
CA SER A 141 -5.17 15.40 9.52
C SER A 141 -6.47 15.50 10.31
N ILE A 142 -7.01 14.38 10.82
CA ILE A 142 -8.19 14.35 11.68
C ILE A 142 -7.86 14.72 13.12
N ILE A 143 -6.71 14.23 13.62
CA ILE A 143 -6.33 14.43 15.03
C ILE A 143 -5.97 15.89 15.30
N PHE A 144 -5.42 16.59 14.31
CA PHE A 144 -4.92 17.96 14.46
C PHE A 144 -5.89 19.03 13.93
N TYR A 145 -7.10 18.67 13.51
CA TYR A 145 -8.13 19.60 13.07
C TYR A 145 -9.27 19.65 14.08
#